data_f215f67be3f63a5cbb85d0f25435ea78
#
_entry.id   f215f67be3f63a5cbb85d0f25435ea78
#
_cell.length_a   1.000
_cell.length_b   1.000
_cell.length_c   1.000
_cell.angle_alpha   90.00
_cell.angle_beta   90.00
_cell.angle_gamma   90.00
#
_symmetry.space_group_name_H-M   'P 1'
#
loop_
_entity.id
_entity.type
_entity.pdbx_description
1 polymer ?
#
loop_
_entity_poly.entity_id
_entity_poly.type
_entity_poly.pdbx_seq_one_letter_code
_entity_poly.pdbx_strand_id
1 'polypeptide(L)'
;MKIFVSAGGTGGHVFPALEFIKLAMANGHTVYWFGTKRGIERNNLPANCHLFEINAVGYRGKRFLQKIFSIFRLVQTIFEVAIKFIKYKPKKVLCFGGYVSLPVGLVAVLFRVPIYLHEQNTVLGTANKILLKFAKKCFLGLPLIDIQKSGHFELTGNPIRKILLEPDQEYDTASIYITGGSQGANYLNDVIPKLSLIHI
;
A
#
# COMPACT_ATOMS: atom_id res chain seq x y z
N MET A 1 -1.87 -8.16 19.80
CA MET A 1 -3.19 -7.54 19.46
C MET A 1 -3.56 -7.84 18.02
N LYS A 2 -4.86 -7.69 17.64
CA LYS A 2 -5.31 -7.88 16.26
C LYS A 2 -5.16 -6.56 15.49
N ILE A 3 -4.49 -6.61 14.34
CA ILE A 3 -4.25 -5.46 13.46
C ILE A 3 -4.80 -5.80 12.07
N PHE A 4 -5.56 -4.89 11.49
CA PHE A 4 -5.96 -4.96 10.10
C PHE A 4 -5.01 -4.11 9.25
N VAL A 5 -4.52 -4.69 8.17
CA VAL A 5 -3.64 -4.04 7.21
C VAL A 5 -4.32 -4.07 5.85
N SER A 6 -4.27 -2.98 5.11
CA SER A 6 -4.78 -2.90 3.76
C SER A 6 -3.74 -2.34 2.81
N ALA A 7 -3.41 -3.14 1.82
CA ALA A 7 -2.56 -2.75 0.70
C ALA A 7 -2.91 -3.59 -0.52
N GLY A 8 -2.85 -2.99 -1.69
CA GLY A 8 -3.11 -3.70 -2.94
C GLY A 8 -2.90 -2.80 -4.15
N GLY A 9 -2.92 -3.42 -5.32
CA GLY A 9 -2.73 -2.77 -6.61
C GLY A 9 -1.30 -2.87 -7.12
N THR A 10 -0.37 -2.12 -6.57
CA THR A 10 1.03 -2.10 -7.05
C THR A 10 2.02 -2.53 -5.98
N GLY A 11 3.21 -2.95 -6.41
CA GLY A 11 4.31 -3.32 -5.51
C GLY A 11 4.71 -2.20 -4.56
N GLY A 12 4.56 -0.93 -4.97
CA GLY A 12 4.86 0.22 -4.12
C GLY A 12 4.06 0.28 -2.83
N HIS A 13 2.82 -0.22 -2.83
CA HIS A 13 2.00 -0.32 -1.63
C HIS A 13 2.19 -1.66 -0.90
N VAL A 14 2.33 -2.74 -1.67
CA VAL A 14 2.33 -4.11 -1.14
C VAL A 14 3.63 -4.43 -0.42
N PHE A 15 4.79 -4.13 -1.01
CA PHE A 15 6.08 -4.51 -0.40
C PHE A 15 6.36 -3.80 0.94
N PRO A 16 6.15 -2.48 1.10
CA PRO A 16 6.28 -1.84 2.41
C PRO A 16 5.32 -2.42 3.45
N ALA A 17 4.09 -2.73 3.05
CA ALA A 17 3.13 -3.37 3.94
C ALA A 17 3.55 -4.78 4.35
N LEU A 18 4.16 -5.56 3.45
CA LEU A 18 4.70 -6.89 3.74
C LEU A 18 5.82 -6.82 4.80
N GLU A 19 6.74 -5.88 4.69
CA GLU A 19 7.81 -5.75 5.67
C GLU A 19 7.27 -5.30 7.03
N PHE A 20 6.29 -4.39 7.05
CA PHE A 20 5.60 -4.02 8.28
C PHE A 20 4.93 -5.23 8.95
N ILE A 21 4.18 -6.06 8.20
CA ILE A 21 3.46 -7.19 8.83
C ILE A 21 4.42 -8.26 9.34
N LYS A 22 5.53 -8.52 8.66
CA LYS A 22 6.57 -9.43 9.17
C LYS A 22 7.05 -8.99 10.56
N LEU A 23 7.37 -7.71 10.69
CA LEU A 23 7.80 -7.14 11.96
C LEU A 23 6.69 -7.17 13.03
N ALA A 24 5.46 -6.82 12.65
CA ALA A 24 4.32 -6.85 13.56
C ALA A 24 4.03 -8.26 14.09
N MET A 25 4.11 -9.26 13.21
CA MET A 25 3.92 -10.67 13.59
C MET A 25 5.06 -11.18 14.47
N ALA A 26 6.31 -10.82 14.17
CA ALA A 26 7.46 -11.13 15.02
C ALA A 26 7.32 -10.54 16.44
N ASN A 27 6.62 -9.41 16.59
CA ASN A 27 6.28 -8.80 17.88
C ASN A 27 4.98 -9.34 18.50
N GLY A 28 4.51 -10.51 18.07
CA GLY A 28 3.35 -11.21 18.68
C GLY A 28 1.99 -10.60 18.33
N HIS A 29 1.88 -9.84 17.23
CA HIS A 29 0.60 -9.33 16.76
C HIS A 29 -0.05 -10.30 15.76
N THR A 30 -1.38 -10.44 15.84
CA THR A 30 -2.16 -11.15 14.82
C THR A 30 -2.53 -10.18 13.72
N VAL A 31 -2.10 -10.45 12.51
CA VAL A 31 -2.33 -9.58 11.36
C VAL A 31 -3.31 -10.20 10.38
N TYR A 32 -4.27 -9.39 9.94
CA TYR A 32 -5.21 -9.72 8.89
C TYR A 32 -5.01 -8.73 7.74
N TRP A 33 -4.74 -9.24 6.56
CA TRP A 33 -4.50 -8.46 5.37
C TRP A 33 -5.74 -8.36 4.49
N PHE A 34 -6.10 -7.15 4.09
CA PHE A 34 -7.08 -6.92 3.03
C PHE A 34 -6.36 -6.67 1.72
N GLY A 35 -6.60 -7.53 0.75
CA GLY A 35 -6.01 -7.48 -0.58
C GLY A 35 -7.02 -7.82 -1.66
N THR A 36 -6.54 -8.06 -2.87
CA THR A 36 -7.36 -8.41 -4.02
C THR A 36 -7.07 -9.84 -4.50
N LYS A 37 -8.06 -10.43 -5.22
CA LYS A 37 -7.92 -11.80 -5.75
C LYS A 37 -6.75 -11.98 -6.72
N ARG A 38 -6.36 -10.91 -7.42
CA ARG A 38 -5.31 -10.93 -8.46
C ARG A 38 -4.08 -10.10 -8.06
N GLY A 39 -3.98 -9.70 -6.81
CA GLY A 39 -2.87 -8.89 -6.32
C GLY A 39 -1.60 -9.70 -6.10
N ILE A 40 -0.47 -9.04 -6.21
CA ILE A 40 0.85 -9.63 -5.94
C ILE A 40 1.02 -10.05 -4.48
N GLU A 41 0.20 -9.50 -3.58
CA GLU A 41 0.16 -9.82 -2.17
C GLU A 41 -0.08 -11.32 -1.93
N ARG A 42 -0.95 -11.95 -2.73
CA ARG A 42 -1.36 -13.35 -2.53
C ARG A 42 -0.19 -14.33 -2.43
N ASN A 43 0.83 -14.14 -3.25
CA ASN A 43 1.98 -15.04 -3.34
C ASN A 43 3.14 -14.63 -2.41
N ASN A 44 3.01 -13.50 -1.69
CA ASN A 44 4.10 -12.93 -0.91
C ASN A 44 3.78 -12.81 0.58
N LEU A 45 2.55 -13.14 1.02
CA LEU A 45 2.18 -13.08 2.43
C LEU A 45 2.87 -14.17 3.25
N PRO A 46 3.30 -13.87 4.49
CA PRO A 46 3.75 -14.89 5.43
C PRO A 46 2.65 -15.94 5.70
N ALA A 47 3.03 -17.20 5.90
CA ALA A 47 2.11 -18.33 6.08
C ALA A 47 1.05 -18.11 7.19
N ASN A 48 1.41 -17.40 8.25
CA ASN A 48 0.52 -17.13 9.40
C ASN A 48 -0.27 -15.82 9.25
N CYS A 49 -0.22 -15.14 8.10
CA CYS A 49 -1.01 -13.94 7.83
C CYS A 49 -2.34 -14.33 7.17
N HIS A 50 -3.44 -13.89 7.75
CA HIS A 50 -4.77 -14.17 7.20
C HIS A 50 -5.11 -13.17 6.08
N LEU A 51 -5.26 -13.65 4.84
CA LEU A 51 -5.71 -12.85 3.70
C LEU A 51 -7.24 -12.78 3.63
N PHE A 52 -7.79 -11.57 3.61
CA PHE A 52 -9.16 -11.29 3.22
C PHE A 52 -9.19 -10.69 1.81
N GLU A 53 -9.60 -11.49 0.86
CA GLU A 53 -9.78 -11.03 -0.51
C GLU A 53 -11.07 -10.22 -0.62
N ILE A 54 -10.95 -8.96 -1.07
CA ILE A 54 -12.10 -8.08 -1.30
C ILE A 54 -12.21 -7.70 -2.78
N ASN A 55 -13.44 -7.46 -3.22
CA ASN A 55 -13.72 -7.09 -4.61
C ASN A 55 -13.59 -5.58 -4.85
N ALA A 56 -12.58 -4.96 -4.25
CA ALA A 56 -12.32 -3.54 -4.45
C ALA A 56 -11.89 -3.26 -5.89
N VAL A 57 -12.36 -2.14 -6.45
CA VAL A 57 -12.10 -1.74 -7.83
C VAL A 57 -11.58 -0.30 -7.85
N GLY A 58 -10.49 -0.07 -8.58
CA GLY A 58 -9.97 1.28 -8.79
C GLY A 58 -10.97 2.17 -9.52
N TYR A 59 -10.97 3.46 -9.20
CA TYR A 59 -11.93 4.46 -9.72
C TYR A 59 -11.34 5.32 -10.86
N ARG A 60 -10.01 5.44 -10.94
CA ARG A 60 -9.34 6.31 -11.91
C ARG A 60 -9.49 5.82 -13.34
N GLY A 61 -9.63 6.75 -14.29
CA GLY A 61 -9.68 6.47 -15.74
C GLY A 61 -10.98 5.86 -16.25
N LYS A 62 -12.04 5.77 -15.44
CA LYS A 62 -13.32 5.15 -15.82
C LYS A 62 -14.32 6.15 -16.42
N ARG A 63 -15.13 5.67 -17.38
CA ARG A 63 -16.27 6.38 -17.95
C ARG A 63 -17.40 6.51 -16.93
N PHE A 64 -18.36 7.42 -17.15
CA PHE A 64 -19.44 7.74 -16.21
C PHE A 64 -20.21 6.52 -15.67
N LEU A 65 -20.72 5.65 -16.55
CA LEU A 65 -21.41 4.43 -16.15
C LEU A 65 -20.55 3.47 -15.32
N GLN A 66 -19.28 3.36 -15.68
CA GLN A 66 -18.32 2.55 -14.92
C GLN A 66 -18.03 3.13 -13.53
N LYS A 67 -18.16 4.45 -13.36
CA LYS A 67 -18.04 5.11 -12.05
C LYS A 67 -19.21 4.74 -11.15
N ILE A 68 -20.44 4.76 -11.66
CA ILE A 68 -21.64 4.33 -10.92
C ILE A 68 -21.48 2.87 -10.44
N PHE A 69 -21.08 1.98 -11.35
CA PHE A 69 -20.83 0.59 -10.99
C PHE A 69 -19.71 0.43 -9.94
N SER A 70 -18.68 1.29 -10.00
CA SER A 70 -17.61 1.30 -9.00
C SER A 70 -18.08 1.76 -7.62
N ILE A 71 -19.05 2.69 -7.55
CA ILE A 71 -19.68 3.10 -6.29
C ILE A 71 -20.49 1.95 -5.69
N PHE A 72 -21.30 1.26 -6.51
CA PHE A 72 -22.04 0.10 -6.04
C PHE A 72 -21.12 -0.99 -5.50
N ARG A 73 -20.03 -1.28 -6.22
CA ARG A 73 -18.99 -2.21 -5.76
C ARG A 73 -18.32 -1.75 -4.46
N LEU A 74 -18.07 -0.44 -4.30
CA LEU A 74 -17.52 0.10 -3.05
C LEU A 74 -18.46 -0.16 -1.88
N VAL A 75 -19.76 0.06 -2.04
CA VAL A 75 -20.78 -0.19 -1.01
C VAL A 75 -20.78 -1.68 -0.63
N GLN A 76 -20.81 -2.59 -1.60
CA GLN A 76 -20.74 -4.03 -1.34
C GLN A 76 -19.46 -4.38 -0.56
N THR A 77 -18.31 -3.83 -0.97
CA THR A 77 -17.03 -4.08 -0.29
C THR A 77 -17.04 -3.55 1.15
N ILE A 78 -17.68 -2.40 1.40
CA ILE A 78 -17.86 -1.87 2.76
C ILE A 78 -18.62 -2.87 3.64
N PHE A 79 -19.70 -3.47 3.15
CA PHE A 79 -20.43 -4.49 3.90
C PHE A 79 -19.59 -5.75 4.17
N GLU A 80 -18.87 -6.26 3.16
CA GLU A 80 -17.96 -7.39 3.32
C GLU A 80 -16.90 -7.11 4.40
N VAL A 81 -16.30 -5.92 4.39
CA VAL A 81 -15.30 -5.49 5.37
C VAL A 81 -15.93 -5.33 6.76
N ALA A 82 -17.13 -4.74 6.86
CA ALA A 82 -17.82 -4.54 8.13
C ALA A 82 -18.07 -5.87 8.87
N ILE A 83 -18.46 -6.91 8.14
CA ILE A 83 -18.62 -8.27 8.70
C ILE A 83 -17.29 -8.76 9.33
N LYS A 84 -16.15 -8.48 8.68
CA LYS A 84 -14.83 -8.83 9.24
C LYS A 84 -14.51 -8.03 10.51
N PHE A 85 -14.88 -6.74 10.55
CA PHE A 85 -14.70 -5.92 11.76
C PHE A 85 -15.52 -6.45 12.93
N ILE A 86 -16.78 -6.82 12.71
CA ILE A 86 -17.63 -7.44 13.75
C ILE A 86 -17.03 -8.73 14.26
N LYS A 87 -16.62 -9.61 13.34
CA LYS A 87 -16.11 -10.95 13.68
C LYS A 87 -14.75 -10.91 14.38
N TYR A 88 -13.81 -10.11 13.88
CA TYR A 88 -12.41 -10.15 14.32
C TYR A 88 -12.03 -9.07 15.33
N LYS A 89 -12.80 -7.97 15.41
CA LYS A 89 -12.65 -6.86 16.35
C LYS A 89 -11.21 -6.32 16.41
N PRO A 90 -10.70 -5.75 15.29
CA PRO A 90 -9.34 -5.23 15.26
C PRO A 90 -9.17 -4.07 16.23
N LYS A 91 -7.96 -3.90 16.78
CA LYS A 91 -7.61 -2.79 17.67
C LYS A 91 -7.02 -1.60 16.94
N LYS A 92 -6.44 -1.83 15.77
CA LYS A 92 -5.86 -0.80 14.90
C LYS A 92 -6.01 -1.21 13.43
N VAL A 93 -6.07 -0.20 12.57
CA VAL A 93 -6.04 -0.36 11.11
C VAL A 93 -4.87 0.44 10.56
N LEU A 94 -4.09 -0.18 9.67
CA LEU A 94 -3.01 0.48 8.94
C LEU A 94 -3.27 0.35 7.44
N CYS A 95 -3.39 1.49 6.76
CA CYS A 95 -3.64 1.58 5.33
C CYS A 95 -2.38 2.05 4.60
N PHE A 96 -1.90 1.26 3.65
CA PHE A 96 -0.74 1.58 2.81
C PHE A 96 -1.11 2.26 1.49
N GLY A 97 -2.39 2.60 1.31
CA GLY A 97 -2.88 3.21 0.09
C GLY A 97 -3.44 2.20 -0.92
N GLY A 98 -3.65 2.68 -2.14
CA GLY A 98 -4.37 1.92 -3.15
C GLY A 98 -5.88 1.89 -2.91
N TYR A 99 -6.62 1.34 -3.90
CA TYR A 99 -8.09 1.30 -3.86
C TYR A 99 -8.66 0.35 -2.79
N VAL A 100 -7.87 -0.58 -2.30
CA VAL A 100 -8.22 -1.51 -1.22
C VAL A 100 -8.33 -0.78 0.13
N SER A 101 -7.49 0.23 0.35
CA SER A 101 -7.42 0.93 1.63
C SER A 101 -8.66 1.78 1.91
N LEU A 102 -9.32 2.31 0.87
CA LEU A 102 -10.47 3.19 1.06
C LEU A 102 -11.63 2.51 1.78
N PRO A 103 -12.19 1.36 1.31
CA PRO A 103 -13.29 0.70 2.02
C PRO A 103 -12.89 0.25 3.43
N VAL A 104 -11.67 -0.25 3.62
CA VAL A 104 -11.19 -0.71 4.93
C VAL A 104 -11.09 0.46 5.91
N GLY A 105 -10.53 1.59 5.48
CA GLY A 105 -10.43 2.80 6.30
C GLY A 105 -11.79 3.40 6.62
N LEU A 106 -12.74 3.47 5.68
CA LEU A 106 -14.09 3.96 5.93
C LEU A 106 -14.83 3.11 6.97
N VAL A 107 -14.71 1.80 6.89
CA VAL A 107 -15.27 0.91 7.92
C VAL A 107 -14.59 1.12 9.27
N ALA A 108 -13.28 1.34 9.31
CA ALA A 108 -12.58 1.65 10.55
C ALA A 108 -13.12 2.93 11.21
N VAL A 109 -13.43 3.98 10.42
CA VAL A 109 -14.10 5.19 10.93
C VAL A 109 -15.45 4.84 11.54
N LEU A 110 -16.29 4.09 10.82
CA LEU A 110 -17.62 3.69 11.28
C LEU A 110 -17.58 2.92 12.62
N PHE A 111 -16.60 2.04 12.77
CA PHE A 111 -16.41 1.24 14.00
C PHE A 111 -15.54 1.95 15.05
N ARG A 112 -15.15 3.21 14.83
CA ARG A 112 -14.27 3.99 15.74
C ARG A 112 -12.94 3.29 16.06
N VAL A 113 -12.44 2.49 15.13
CA VAL A 113 -11.12 1.85 15.24
C VAL A 113 -10.05 2.82 14.77
N PRO A 114 -8.97 3.04 15.55
CA PRO A 114 -7.90 3.96 15.16
C PRO A 114 -7.27 3.59 13.82
N ILE A 115 -7.19 4.58 12.92
CA ILE A 115 -6.61 4.46 11.58
C ILE A 115 -5.22 5.10 11.60
N TYR A 116 -4.27 4.40 11.01
CA TYR A 116 -2.95 4.88 10.67
C TYR A 116 -2.75 4.72 9.17
N LEU A 117 -2.05 5.68 8.55
CA LEU A 117 -1.74 5.65 7.14
C LEU A 117 -0.23 5.52 6.94
N HIS A 118 0.16 4.93 5.85
CA HIS A 118 1.52 5.02 5.34
C HIS A 118 1.47 5.48 3.88
N GLU A 119 2.23 6.53 3.55
CA GLU A 119 2.40 7.02 2.18
C GLU A 119 3.84 6.81 1.74
N GLN A 120 4.03 6.10 0.65
CA GLN A 120 5.34 5.71 0.13
C GLN A 120 5.94 6.77 -0.79
N ASN A 121 5.11 7.62 -1.36
CA ASN A 121 5.46 8.58 -2.38
C ASN A 121 5.53 10.01 -1.83
N THR A 122 6.10 10.92 -2.62
CA THR A 122 6.15 12.36 -2.32
C THR A 122 4.81 13.08 -2.51
N VAL A 123 3.78 12.38 -3.00
CA VAL A 123 2.41 12.90 -3.18
C VAL A 123 1.42 11.90 -2.60
N LEU A 124 0.50 12.40 -1.77
CA LEU A 124 -0.54 11.56 -1.18
C LEU A 124 -1.42 10.89 -2.24
N GLY A 125 -1.57 9.59 -2.17
CA GLY A 125 -2.52 8.84 -2.96
C GLY A 125 -3.97 9.23 -2.62
N THR A 126 -4.90 9.05 -3.58
CA THR A 126 -6.31 9.47 -3.41
C THR A 126 -6.98 8.86 -2.19
N ALA A 127 -6.74 7.57 -1.92
CA ALA A 127 -7.29 6.91 -0.73
C ALA A 127 -6.74 7.55 0.55
N ASN A 128 -5.43 7.76 0.62
CA ASN A 128 -4.78 8.39 1.77
C ASN A 128 -5.25 9.84 1.96
N LYS A 129 -5.45 10.63 0.89
CA LYS A 129 -6.03 12.00 0.97
C LYS A 129 -7.41 12.01 1.65
N ILE A 130 -8.26 11.05 1.32
CA ILE A 130 -9.60 10.94 1.90
C ILE A 130 -9.52 10.50 3.37
N LEU A 131 -8.74 9.45 3.64
CA LEU A 131 -8.63 8.87 4.97
C LEU A 131 -7.85 9.72 5.97
N LEU A 132 -6.99 10.62 5.49
CA LEU A 132 -6.16 11.50 6.34
C LEU A 132 -7.01 12.32 7.32
N LYS A 133 -8.21 12.73 6.92
CA LYS A 133 -9.15 13.47 7.77
C LYS A 133 -9.57 12.72 9.04
N PHE A 134 -9.44 11.41 9.04
CA PHE A 134 -9.86 10.51 10.12
C PHE A 134 -8.69 9.75 10.75
N ALA A 135 -7.50 9.86 10.16
CA ALA A 135 -6.33 9.14 10.63
C ALA A 135 -5.73 9.79 11.87
N LYS A 136 -5.29 8.97 12.81
CA LYS A 136 -4.50 9.44 13.95
C LYS A 136 -3.13 9.95 13.54
N LYS A 137 -2.50 9.26 12.57
CA LYS A 137 -1.18 9.62 12.05
C LYS A 137 -1.00 9.05 10.63
N CYS A 138 -0.24 9.76 9.82
CA CYS A 138 0.23 9.33 8.52
C CYS A 138 1.76 9.27 8.54
N PHE A 139 2.30 8.07 8.42
CA PHE A 139 3.73 7.84 8.29
C PHE A 139 4.15 8.05 6.83
N LEU A 140 5.26 8.74 6.63
CA LEU A 140 5.74 9.10 5.31
C LEU A 140 7.02 8.34 4.99
N GLY A 141 7.05 7.70 3.83
CA GLY A 141 8.26 7.08 3.28
C GLY A 141 9.24 8.11 2.73
N LEU A 142 8.72 9.21 2.18
CA LEU A 142 9.46 10.34 1.62
C LEU A 142 8.81 11.66 2.03
N PRO A 143 9.56 12.77 2.09
CA PRO A 143 8.97 14.09 2.31
C PRO A 143 7.94 14.39 1.23
N LEU A 144 6.80 14.95 1.62
CA LEU A 144 5.76 15.33 0.66
C LEU A 144 6.10 16.70 0.04
N ILE A 145 5.82 16.86 -1.27
CA ILE A 145 6.15 18.07 -2.03
C ILE A 145 5.26 19.25 -1.61
N ASP A 146 3.97 18.99 -1.32
CA ASP A 146 2.94 20.01 -1.10
C ASP A 146 2.37 19.95 0.33
N ILE A 147 3.20 20.09 1.38
CA ILE A 147 2.65 20.10 2.73
C ILE A 147 2.78 21.43 3.44
N GLN A 148 1.61 21.93 3.83
CA GLN A 148 1.46 22.71 5.04
C GLN A 148 1.67 21.79 6.27
N LYS A 149 2.59 22.18 7.17
CA LYS A 149 2.92 21.45 8.40
C LYS A 149 1.64 21.10 9.16
N SER A 150 1.30 19.81 9.22
CA SER A 150 0.21 19.30 10.05
C SER A 150 0.80 18.28 11.02
N GLY A 151 0.38 18.31 12.27
CA GLY A 151 0.83 17.38 13.31
C GLY A 151 0.47 15.91 13.07
N HIS A 152 -0.22 15.63 11.95
CA HIS A 152 -0.61 14.27 11.56
C HIS A 152 0.48 13.49 10.81
N PHE A 153 1.56 14.14 10.37
CA PHE A 153 2.59 13.50 9.58
C PHE A 153 3.85 13.19 10.39
N GLU A 154 4.44 12.03 10.11
CA GLU A 154 5.73 11.61 10.66
C GLU A 154 6.57 10.97 9.56
N LEU A 155 7.76 11.50 9.29
CA LEU A 155 8.71 10.93 8.34
C LEU A 155 9.44 9.76 8.98
N THR A 156 9.13 8.53 8.53
CA THR A 156 9.69 7.29 9.07
C THR A 156 10.54 6.52 8.06
N GLY A 157 10.51 6.92 6.80
CA GLY A 157 11.04 6.13 5.70
C GLY A 157 10.07 5.02 5.26
N ASN A 158 10.41 4.39 4.14
CA ASN A 158 9.68 3.22 3.65
C ASN A 158 10.22 1.95 4.34
N PRO A 159 9.35 1.05 4.82
CA PRO A 159 9.77 -0.29 5.20
C PRO A 159 10.38 -1.02 3.99
N ILE A 160 11.64 -1.42 4.10
CA ILE A 160 12.38 -2.11 3.04
C ILE A 160 12.79 -3.51 3.48
N ARG A 161 13.03 -4.39 2.51
CA ARG A 161 13.45 -5.76 2.79
C ARG A 161 14.82 -5.78 3.46
N LYS A 162 14.98 -6.61 4.49
CA LYS A 162 16.22 -6.72 5.27
C LYS A 162 17.44 -7.01 4.38
N ILE A 163 17.28 -7.84 3.36
CA ILE A 163 18.35 -8.17 2.40
C ILE A 163 18.93 -6.92 1.69
N LEU A 164 18.16 -5.84 1.57
CA LEU A 164 18.64 -4.59 0.96
C LEU A 164 19.47 -3.74 1.93
N LEU A 165 19.51 -4.11 3.21
CA LEU A 165 20.28 -3.43 4.26
C LEU A 165 21.63 -4.12 4.53
N GLU A 166 21.82 -5.33 4.02
CA GLU A 166 23.06 -6.10 4.17
C GLU A 166 23.94 -5.81 2.95
N PRO A 167 25.07 -5.12 3.10
CA PRO A 167 26.00 -4.88 2.00
C PRO A 167 26.75 -6.16 1.71
N ASP A 168 26.23 -6.97 0.81
CA ASP A 168 26.73 -8.33 0.57
C ASP A 168 27.60 -8.46 -0.68
N GLN A 169 27.95 -7.36 -1.38
CA GLN A 169 28.74 -7.46 -2.59
C GLN A 169 29.65 -6.25 -2.80
N GLU A 170 30.86 -6.51 -3.24
CA GLU A 170 31.70 -5.53 -3.93
C GLU A 170 30.95 -5.05 -5.17
N TYR A 171 30.42 -3.83 -5.11
CA TYR A 171 29.78 -3.21 -6.26
C TYR A 171 30.85 -2.88 -7.30
N ASP A 172 30.70 -3.37 -8.52
CA ASP A 172 31.43 -2.83 -9.65
C ASP A 172 31.02 -1.36 -9.83
N THR A 173 31.97 -0.47 -9.58
CA THR A 173 31.75 0.99 -9.61
C THR A 173 31.40 1.53 -11.00
N ALA A 174 31.52 0.70 -12.05
CA ALA A 174 31.18 1.04 -13.44
C ALA A 174 29.74 0.66 -13.83
N SER A 175 28.96 0.05 -12.91
CA SER A 175 27.61 -0.40 -13.25
C SER A 175 26.58 0.71 -13.08
N ILE A 176 25.68 0.85 -14.08
CA ILE A 176 24.51 1.75 -14.03
C ILE A 176 23.25 0.90 -13.91
N TYR A 177 22.51 1.08 -12.81
CA TYR A 177 21.22 0.42 -12.58
C TYR A 177 20.06 1.29 -13.05
N ILE A 178 19.30 0.83 -14.05
CA ILE A 178 18.15 1.54 -14.62
C ILE A 178 16.88 0.74 -14.35
N THR A 179 15.90 1.35 -13.71
CA THR A 179 14.63 0.68 -13.37
C THR A 179 13.42 1.55 -13.62
N GLY A 180 12.35 0.95 -14.14
CA GLY A 180 11.01 1.54 -14.28
C GLY A 180 10.07 1.20 -13.14
N GLY A 181 10.56 0.61 -12.04
CA GLY A 181 9.75 0.09 -10.95
C GLY A 181 8.98 -1.19 -11.32
N SER A 182 8.04 -1.62 -10.46
CA SER A 182 7.35 -2.91 -10.59
C SER A 182 6.42 -3.05 -11.80
N GLN A 183 6.03 -1.94 -12.43
CA GLN A 183 5.18 -1.91 -13.62
C GLN A 183 5.98 -1.68 -14.91
N GLY A 184 7.29 -1.45 -14.80
CA GLY A 184 8.11 -1.01 -15.89
C GLY A 184 7.83 0.43 -16.31
N ALA A 185 8.61 0.95 -17.28
CA ALA A 185 8.40 2.27 -17.86
C ALA A 185 8.65 2.18 -19.36
N ASN A 186 7.58 2.27 -20.16
CA ASN A 186 7.69 2.16 -21.63
C ASN A 186 8.74 3.10 -22.21
N TYR A 187 8.78 4.34 -21.72
CA TYR A 187 9.77 5.30 -22.16
C TYR A 187 11.22 4.84 -21.91
N LEU A 188 11.52 4.29 -20.74
CA LEU A 188 12.84 3.74 -20.44
C LEU A 188 13.15 2.53 -21.31
N ASN A 189 12.17 1.64 -21.51
CA ASN A 189 12.32 0.47 -22.38
C ASN A 189 12.61 0.86 -23.83
N ASP A 190 12.09 1.99 -24.31
CA ASP A 190 12.30 2.48 -25.68
C ASP A 190 13.62 3.24 -25.84
N VAL A 191 14.05 3.97 -24.83
CA VAL A 191 15.20 4.90 -24.92
C VAL A 191 16.50 4.22 -24.55
N ILE A 192 16.55 3.43 -23.46
CA ILE A 192 17.79 2.88 -22.93
C ILE A 192 18.51 1.94 -23.91
N PRO A 193 17.82 0.99 -24.61
CA PRO A 193 18.49 0.17 -25.62
C PRO A 193 19.12 0.97 -26.74
N LYS A 194 18.51 2.09 -27.15
CA LYS A 194 19.06 2.96 -28.20
C LYS A 194 20.32 3.69 -27.73
N LEU A 195 20.37 4.13 -26.47
CA LEU A 195 21.57 4.73 -25.88
C LEU A 195 22.72 3.71 -25.79
N SER A 196 22.44 2.49 -25.40
CA SER A 196 23.43 1.40 -25.35
C SER A 196 24.06 1.10 -26.72
N LEU A 197 23.27 1.17 -27.82
CA LEU A 197 23.77 0.93 -29.19
C LEU A 197 24.64 2.07 -29.73
N ILE A 198 24.55 3.28 -29.18
CA ILE A 198 25.34 4.44 -29.63
C ILE A 198 26.76 4.41 -29.02
N HIS A 199 26.96 3.75 -27.89
CA HIS A 199 28.20 3.76 -27.13
C HIS A 199 28.99 2.45 -27.19
N ILE A 200 28.52 1.46 -27.95
CA ILE A 200 29.22 0.23 -28.27
C ILE A 200 29.81 0.30 -29.68
#